data_4b349544f5e7ba9b9f5244bd8ff1cdc7
#
_entry.id   4b349544f5e7ba9b9f5244bd8ff1cdc7
#
_cell.length_a   1.000
_cell.length_b   1.000
_cell.length_c   1.000
_cell.angle_alpha   90.00
_cell.angle_beta   90.00
_cell.angle_gamma   90.00
#
_symmetry.space_group_name_H-M   'P 1'
#
loop_
_entity.id
_entity.type
_entity.pdbx_description
1 polymer ?
#
loop_
_entity_poly.entity_id
_entity_poly.type
_entity_poly.pdbx_seq_one_letter_code
_entity_poly.pdbx_strand_id
1 'polypeptide(L)'
;MKYVNSSLFLFSALWMLLPTSIIAVLPGTWPAAGNPPPANANYTSLIDRSKIRNAPLNQATQGTPNCPATDTYCYWTCTLCTRNDTDIVRCPKSLDWGLTLDDGPTSFTTSVLDYLDTQNVKVTFFVIGANVYQNPDILQRAFKAGHQIGVHTWSHTALTSQSTEVVIAELKYTIDAIKAAVNVTPKYMRPPFGDYDDRIRDISTQLGLKPTIWDLDTNDWMSTDDPTFRLSWISGNFNEWVSDPTLKSTGHISLEHDLYNQTAAQIPLVVPILLKANYSIKTVHDCVGDPSAYV
;
A
#
# COMPACT_ATOMS: atom_id res chain seq x y z
N MET A 1 34.79 43.66 -63.28
CA MET A 1 34.90 42.26 -62.75
C MET A 1 34.72 42.32 -61.29
N LYS A 2 33.54 41.89 -60.72
CA LYS A 2 33.26 41.82 -59.30
C LYS A 2 33.04 40.35 -59.03
N TYR A 3 33.88 39.74 -58.16
CA TYR A 3 33.73 38.38 -57.65
C TYR A 3 32.69 38.40 -56.53
N VAL A 4 31.65 37.54 -56.69
CA VAL A 4 30.68 37.25 -55.62
C VAL A 4 31.12 35.97 -54.95
N ASN A 5 31.49 36.07 -53.67
CA ASN A 5 31.77 34.91 -52.80
C ASN A 5 30.46 34.39 -52.25
N SER A 6 30.07 33.15 -52.63
CA SER A 6 28.96 32.43 -52.06
C SER A 6 29.48 31.53 -50.90
N SER A 7 29.20 31.93 -49.69
CA SER A 7 29.44 31.08 -48.50
C SER A 7 28.29 30.09 -48.30
N LEU A 8 28.55 28.79 -48.50
CA LEU A 8 27.64 27.72 -48.13
C LEU A 8 27.64 27.53 -46.62
N PHE A 9 26.53 27.83 -45.97
CA PHE A 9 26.29 27.43 -44.60
C PHE A 9 25.76 25.99 -44.58
N LEU A 10 26.58 25.05 -44.10
CA LEU A 10 26.17 23.69 -43.77
C LEU A 10 25.43 23.72 -42.43
N PHE A 11 24.11 23.57 -42.43
CA PHE A 11 23.34 23.28 -41.24
C PHE A 11 23.51 21.80 -40.88
N SER A 12 24.31 21.49 -39.87
CA SER A 12 24.34 20.18 -39.23
C SER A 12 23.10 20.02 -38.34
N ALA A 13 22.12 19.25 -38.82
CA ALA A 13 20.98 18.85 -37.99
C ALA A 13 21.45 17.86 -36.90
N LEU A 14 21.60 18.38 -35.68
CA LEU A 14 21.86 17.54 -34.49
C LEU A 14 20.54 16.85 -34.12
N TRP A 15 20.38 15.59 -34.51
CA TRP A 15 19.28 14.75 -34.06
C TRP A 15 19.49 14.47 -32.58
N MET A 16 18.76 15.16 -31.69
CA MET A 16 18.63 14.79 -30.30
C MET A 16 17.82 13.46 -30.24
N LEU A 17 18.51 12.36 -30.02
CA LEU A 17 17.89 11.13 -29.61
C LEU A 17 17.25 11.37 -28.26
N LEU A 18 15.93 11.59 -28.22
CA LEU A 18 15.15 11.54 -27.00
C LEU A 18 15.32 10.13 -26.43
N PRO A 19 15.68 9.98 -25.14
CA PRO A 19 15.72 8.67 -24.54
C PRO A 19 14.31 8.09 -24.60
N THR A 20 14.13 7.02 -25.37
CA THR A 20 12.94 6.17 -25.24
C THR A 20 12.94 5.62 -23.83
N SER A 21 12.00 6.05 -23.00
CA SER A 21 11.78 5.46 -21.70
C SER A 21 11.45 3.97 -21.90
N ILE A 22 12.43 3.11 -21.66
CA ILE A 22 12.21 1.67 -21.59
C ILE A 22 11.37 1.49 -20.34
N ILE A 23 10.09 1.13 -20.50
CA ILE A 23 9.26 0.70 -19.38
C ILE A 23 9.99 -0.52 -18.78
N ALA A 24 10.43 -0.39 -17.55
CA ALA A 24 11.09 -1.48 -16.84
C ALA A 24 10.03 -2.57 -16.61
N VAL A 25 10.19 -3.71 -17.27
CA VAL A 25 9.36 -4.89 -17.04
C VAL A 25 10.07 -5.77 -16.03
N LEU A 26 9.37 -6.21 -14.99
CA LEU A 26 9.96 -7.14 -14.03
C LEU A 26 10.29 -8.47 -14.73
N PRO A 27 11.48 -9.05 -14.47
CA PRO A 27 11.86 -10.35 -15.04
C PRO A 27 11.00 -11.47 -14.46
N GLY A 28 10.72 -12.51 -15.25
CA GLY A 28 9.97 -13.69 -14.82
C GLY A 28 8.55 -13.76 -15.36
N THR A 29 7.81 -14.78 -14.93
CA THR A 29 6.41 -14.99 -15.28
C THR A 29 5.55 -14.65 -14.08
N TRP A 30 4.60 -13.74 -14.28
CA TRP A 30 3.73 -13.22 -13.24
C TRP A 30 2.26 -13.56 -13.52
N PRO A 31 1.42 -13.72 -12.47
CA PRO A 31 -0.02 -13.90 -12.65
C PRO A 31 -0.67 -12.71 -13.35
N ALA A 32 -1.81 -12.95 -13.99
CA ALA A 32 -2.61 -11.87 -14.56
C ALA A 32 -3.09 -10.90 -13.48
N ALA A 33 -3.17 -9.61 -13.81
CA ALA A 33 -3.73 -8.60 -12.93
C ALA A 33 -5.24 -8.79 -12.74
N GLY A 34 -5.77 -8.35 -11.58
CA GLY A 34 -7.21 -8.33 -11.29
C GLY A 34 -7.85 -9.69 -10.96
N ASN A 35 -7.06 -10.75 -10.91
CA ASN A 35 -7.52 -12.07 -10.51
C ASN A 35 -6.60 -12.67 -9.45
N PRO A 36 -7.12 -13.47 -8.50
CA PRO A 36 -6.28 -14.22 -7.59
C PRO A 36 -5.27 -15.09 -8.34
N PRO A 37 -4.01 -15.10 -7.92
CA PRO A 37 -2.99 -15.92 -8.55
C PRO A 37 -3.29 -17.41 -8.32
N PRO A 38 -2.89 -18.29 -9.24
CA PRO A 38 -3.04 -19.73 -9.02
C PRO A 38 -2.18 -20.17 -7.83
N ALA A 39 -2.67 -21.17 -7.10
CA ALA A 39 -1.89 -21.83 -6.06
C ALA A 39 -0.53 -22.31 -6.61
N ASN A 40 0.52 -22.11 -5.81
CA ASN A 40 1.89 -22.47 -6.19
C ASN A 40 2.47 -23.41 -5.13
N ALA A 41 2.78 -24.65 -5.54
CA ALA A 41 3.27 -25.68 -4.64
C ALA A 41 4.60 -25.29 -3.94
N ASN A 42 5.49 -24.57 -4.64
CA ASN A 42 6.74 -24.09 -4.04
C ASN A 42 6.49 -23.06 -2.94
N TYR A 43 5.47 -22.21 -3.08
CA TYR A 43 5.10 -21.24 -2.03
C TYR A 43 4.37 -21.95 -0.88
N THR A 44 3.45 -22.86 -1.18
CA THR A 44 2.71 -23.61 -0.16
C THR A 44 3.65 -24.44 0.71
N SER A 45 4.76 -24.96 0.16
CA SER A 45 5.76 -25.73 0.92
C SER A 45 6.54 -24.91 1.96
N LEU A 46 6.48 -23.57 1.91
CA LEU A 46 7.10 -22.68 2.89
C LEU A 46 6.31 -22.62 4.21
N ILE A 47 5.07 -23.11 4.21
CA ILE A 47 4.12 -22.95 5.30
C ILE A 47 3.86 -24.28 6.02
N ASP A 48 4.02 -24.28 7.33
CA ASP A 48 3.61 -25.38 8.18
C ASP A 48 2.10 -25.33 8.44
N ARG A 49 1.35 -26.15 7.73
CA ARG A 49 -0.12 -26.17 7.83
C ARG A 49 -0.66 -26.54 9.19
N SER A 50 0.10 -27.28 10.00
CA SER A 50 -0.31 -27.66 11.37
C SER A 50 -0.39 -26.46 12.31
N LYS A 51 0.23 -25.34 11.93
CA LYS A 51 0.23 -24.09 12.68
C LYS A 51 -0.79 -23.07 12.18
N ILE A 52 -1.64 -23.43 11.22
CA ILE A 52 -2.69 -22.57 10.71
C ILE A 52 -4.00 -22.91 11.39
N ARG A 53 -4.63 -21.95 12.04
CA ARG A 53 -5.98 -22.11 12.59
C ARG A 53 -6.98 -22.33 11.47
N ASN A 54 -7.89 -23.27 11.66
CA ASN A 54 -8.84 -23.71 10.63
C ASN A 54 -10.10 -22.82 10.62
N ALA A 55 -9.93 -21.52 10.36
CA ALA A 55 -11.07 -20.64 10.14
C ALA A 55 -11.78 -21.02 8.83
N PRO A 56 -13.12 -21.09 8.82
CA PRO A 56 -13.89 -21.39 7.62
C PRO A 56 -13.74 -20.26 6.58
N LEU A 57 -13.87 -20.61 5.30
CA LEU A 57 -13.88 -19.61 4.25
C LEU A 57 -15.12 -18.71 4.37
N ASN A 58 -14.89 -17.42 4.36
CA ASN A 58 -15.96 -16.44 4.41
C ASN A 58 -16.46 -16.12 3.01
N GLN A 59 -17.62 -16.64 2.65
CA GLN A 59 -18.25 -16.36 1.38
C GLN A 59 -18.98 -15.01 1.46
N ALA A 60 -18.32 -13.95 0.99
CA ALA A 60 -18.96 -12.64 0.88
C ALA A 60 -20.12 -12.69 -0.13
N THR A 61 -21.27 -12.16 0.24
CA THR A 61 -22.42 -12.01 -0.65
C THR A 61 -22.45 -10.56 -1.15
N GLN A 62 -22.29 -10.35 -2.45
CA GLN A 62 -22.29 -9.01 -3.08
C GLN A 62 -21.28 -8.03 -2.44
N GLY A 63 -20.09 -8.51 -2.12
CA GLY A 63 -19.05 -7.69 -1.49
C GLY A 63 -19.22 -7.48 0.01
N THR A 64 -20.33 -7.90 0.61
CA THR A 64 -20.54 -7.82 2.06
C THR A 64 -20.04 -9.10 2.72
N PRO A 65 -19.15 -9.04 3.73
CA PRO A 65 -18.70 -10.21 4.46
C PRO A 65 -19.86 -10.90 5.17
N ASN A 66 -19.84 -12.23 5.18
CA ASN A 66 -20.81 -13.01 5.93
C ASN A 66 -20.31 -13.16 7.37
N CYS A 67 -20.74 -12.25 8.24
CA CYS A 67 -20.28 -12.20 9.63
C CYS A 67 -20.91 -13.31 10.46
N PRO A 68 -20.10 -14.16 11.13
CA PRO A 68 -20.60 -15.21 12.01
C PRO A 68 -21.25 -14.61 13.27
N ALA A 69 -22.27 -15.30 13.82
CA ALA A 69 -22.91 -14.87 15.06
C ALA A 69 -21.96 -14.87 16.28
N THR A 70 -20.90 -15.67 16.23
CA THR A 70 -19.82 -15.71 17.22
C THR A 70 -18.48 -15.66 16.52
N ASP A 71 -17.67 -14.66 16.84
CA ASP A 71 -16.35 -14.49 16.24
C ASP A 71 -15.29 -15.32 16.98
N THR A 72 -15.14 -16.58 16.59
CA THR A 72 -14.14 -17.49 17.15
C THR A 72 -12.72 -17.21 16.65
N TYR A 73 -12.60 -16.64 15.43
CA TYR A 73 -11.34 -16.50 14.73
C TYR A 73 -10.88 -15.05 14.58
N CYS A 74 -11.39 -14.14 15.42
CA CYS A 74 -10.98 -12.74 15.45
C CYS A 74 -11.02 -12.09 14.07
N TYR A 75 -12.21 -12.08 13.47
CA TYR A 75 -12.45 -11.55 12.13
C TYR A 75 -12.63 -10.02 12.16
N TRP A 76 -11.63 -9.28 11.68
CA TRP A 76 -11.60 -7.82 11.83
C TRP A 76 -12.75 -7.12 11.11
N THR A 77 -13.06 -7.51 9.87
CA THR A 77 -14.15 -6.88 9.09
C THR A 77 -15.51 -6.96 9.77
N CYS A 78 -15.72 -7.99 10.62
CA CYS A 78 -16.99 -8.21 11.29
C CYS A 78 -17.07 -7.57 12.67
N THR A 79 -15.96 -7.60 13.42
CA THR A 79 -15.98 -7.28 14.87
C THR A 79 -14.90 -6.29 15.27
N LEU A 80 -14.06 -5.84 14.33
CA LEU A 80 -12.85 -5.06 14.57
C LEU A 80 -11.88 -5.76 15.54
N CYS A 81 -11.96 -7.09 15.61
CA CYS A 81 -11.11 -7.88 16.49
C CYS A 81 -9.65 -7.82 16.04
N THR A 82 -8.75 -7.57 16.99
CA THR A 82 -7.30 -7.54 16.79
C THR A 82 -6.57 -8.44 17.77
N ARG A 83 -5.36 -8.88 17.42
CA ARG A 83 -4.45 -9.66 18.25
C ARG A 83 -3.21 -8.81 18.58
N ASN A 84 -3.00 -8.51 19.85
CA ASN A 84 -1.91 -7.64 20.30
C ASN A 84 -0.50 -8.17 19.99
N ASP A 85 -0.37 -9.48 19.79
CA ASP A 85 0.90 -10.16 19.50
C ASP A 85 1.26 -10.20 18.01
N THR A 86 0.28 -9.97 17.13
CA THR A 86 0.48 -10.04 15.68
C THR A 86 0.14 -8.73 14.96
N ASP A 87 -0.90 -8.02 15.41
CA ASP A 87 -1.49 -6.92 14.63
C ASP A 87 -0.90 -5.57 15.02
N ILE A 88 -0.61 -4.77 14.01
CA ILE A 88 -0.26 -3.36 14.18
C ILE A 88 -1.49 -2.53 13.82
N VAL A 89 -1.97 -1.74 14.79
CA VAL A 89 -3.22 -0.97 14.65
C VAL A 89 -2.96 0.53 14.68
N ARG A 90 -1.98 0.97 15.45
CA ARG A 90 -1.66 2.40 15.66
C ARG A 90 -0.20 2.60 16.08
N CYS A 91 0.27 3.82 15.99
CA CYS A 91 1.53 4.24 16.57
C CYS A 91 1.40 4.28 18.11
N PRO A 92 2.34 3.68 18.87
CA PRO A 92 2.22 3.65 20.34
C PRO A 92 2.51 5.01 20.99
N LYS A 93 3.32 5.87 20.34
CA LYS A 93 3.73 7.15 20.91
C LYS A 93 2.79 8.27 20.48
N SER A 94 2.32 9.05 21.46
CA SER A 94 1.52 10.27 21.23
C SER A 94 2.20 11.18 20.21
N LEU A 95 1.39 11.81 19.35
CA LEU A 95 1.79 12.68 18.26
C LEU A 95 2.63 12.03 17.13
N ASP A 96 2.83 10.72 17.13
CA ASP A 96 3.30 10.02 15.96
C ASP A 96 2.13 9.65 15.04
N TRP A 97 2.31 9.79 13.72
CA TRP A 97 1.28 9.50 12.73
C TRP A 97 1.83 8.66 11.59
N GLY A 98 1.39 7.43 11.50
CA GLY A 98 1.64 6.56 10.35
C GLY A 98 0.67 6.91 9.22
N LEU A 99 1.05 7.81 8.33
CA LEU A 99 0.28 8.10 7.13
C LEU A 99 0.51 6.99 6.12
N THR A 100 -0.56 6.34 5.65
CA THR A 100 -0.44 5.17 4.76
C THR A 100 -1.31 5.31 3.53
N LEU A 101 -0.80 4.82 2.40
CA LEU A 101 -1.50 4.81 1.13
C LEU A 101 -1.55 3.40 0.58
N ASP A 102 -2.73 2.96 0.20
CA ASP A 102 -2.99 1.62 -0.31
C ASP A 102 -3.24 1.64 -1.83
N ASP A 103 -3.12 0.46 -2.46
CA ASP A 103 -3.46 0.11 -3.85
C ASP A 103 -2.46 0.52 -4.93
N GLY A 104 -1.52 1.40 -4.66
CA GLY A 104 -0.48 1.76 -5.63
C GLY A 104 0.46 0.59 -5.99
N PRO A 105 1.53 0.83 -6.77
CA PRO A 105 1.82 2.11 -7.42
C PRO A 105 1.02 2.31 -8.70
N THR A 106 0.56 3.53 -8.94
CA THR A 106 -0.10 3.96 -10.16
C THR A 106 0.56 5.22 -10.73
N SER A 107 0.13 5.68 -11.90
CA SER A 107 0.58 6.98 -12.42
C SER A 107 0.26 8.13 -11.46
N PHE A 108 -0.78 8.01 -10.63
CA PHE A 108 -1.18 9.02 -9.65
C PHE A 108 -0.25 9.05 -8.43
N THR A 109 0.34 7.92 -8.07
CA THR A 109 1.39 7.84 -7.03
C THR A 109 2.54 8.82 -7.30
N THR A 110 2.84 9.09 -8.58
CA THR A 110 3.89 10.03 -8.96
C THR A 110 3.66 11.43 -8.40
N SER A 111 2.43 11.95 -8.48
CA SER A 111 2.09 13.28 -7.95
C SER A 111 2.14 13.34 -6.42
N VAL A 112 1.80 12.22 -5.75
CA VAL A 112 1.96 12.08 -4.30
C VAL A 112 3.43 12.16 -3.92
N LEU A 113 4.29 11.41 -4.62
CA LEU A 113 5.74 11.43 -4.39
C LEU A 113 6.35 12.80 -4.62
N ASP A 114 5.95 13.50 -5.72
CA ASP A 114 6.40 14.87 -6.00
C ASP A 114 6.11 15.81 -4.83
N TYR A 115 4.89 15.72 -4.28
CA TYR A 115 4.50 16.55 -3.14
C TYR A 115 5.24 16.16 -1.86
N LEU A 116 5.29 14.88 -1.50
CA LEU A 116 5.96 14.41 -0.27
C LEU A 116 7.45 14.74 -0.25
N ASP A 117 8.12 14.74 -1.41
CA ASP A 117 9.52 15.17 -1.55
C ASP A 117 9.68 16.65 -1.16
N THR A 118 8.74 17.53 -1.56
CA THR A 118 8.79 18.96 -1.18
C THR A 118 8.63 19.18 0.32
N GLN A 119 7.91 18.29 1.00
CA GLN A 119 7.64 18.37 2.45
C GLN A 119 8.68 17.62 3.29
N ASN A 120 9.57 16.85 2.66
CA ASN A 120 10.50 15.92 3.33
C ASN A 120 9.77 14.95 4.28
N VAL A 121 8.58 14.50 3.91
CA VAL A 121 7.75 13.56 4.67
C VAL A 121 7.90 12.16 4.08
N LYS A 122 8.00 11.15 4.95
CA LYS A 122 8.03 9.73 4.55
C LYS A 122 6.78 9.03 5.08
N VAL A 123 6.21 8.18 4.22
CA VAL A 123 4.94 7.47 4.46
C VAL A 123 5.11 5.98 4.15
N THR A 124 4.08 5.19 4.40
CA THR A 124 4.05 3.77 4.02
C THR A 124 3.07 3.57 2.87
N PHE A 125 3.55 2.90 1.81
CA PHE A 125 2.72 2.43 0.70
C PHE A 125 2.51 0.92 0.84
N PHE A 126 1.25 0.48 0.97
CA PHE A 126 0.88 -0.93 0.84
C PHE A 126 0.48 -1.19 -0.60
N VAL A 127 1.32 -1.92 -1.34
CA VAL A 127 1.23 -1.98 -2.79
C VAL A 127 0.64 -3.30 -3.28
N ILE A 128 -0.22 -3.22 -4.29
CA ILE A 128 -0.76 -4.37 -5.01
C ILE A 128 0.33 -4.94 -5.92
N GLY A 129 0.59 -6.25 -5.82
CA GLY A 129 1.68 -6.90 -6.57
C GLY A 129 1.52 -6.76 -8.08
N ALA A 130 0.30 -6.85 -8.61
CA ALA A 130 0.02 -6.63 -10.03
C ALA A 130 0.35 -5.19 -10.47
N ASN A 131 0.15 -4.19 -9.61
CA ASN A 131 0.50 -2.80 -9.88
C ASN A 131 2.02 -2.57 -9.79
N VAL A 132 2.72 -3.28 -8.90
CA VAL A 132 4.19 -3.30 -8.88
C VAL A 132 4.75 -3.85 -10.19
N TYR A 133 4.17 -4.94 -10.69
CA TYR A 133 4.57 -5.53 -11.97
C TYR A 133 4.39 -4.53 -13.14
N GLN A 134 3.30 -3.76 -13.13
CA GLN A 134 2.99 -2.80 -14.18
C GLN A 134 3.78 -1.48 -14.07
N ASN A 135 4.14 -1.04 -12.86
CA ASN A 135 4.77 0.25 -12.58
C ASN A 135 6.00 0.12 -11.67
N PRO A 136 6.98 -0.73 -12.01
CA PRO A 136 8.12 -0.99 -11.13
C PRO A 136 9.03 0.22 -10.94
N ASP A 137 9.09 1.13 -11.91
CA ASP A 137 9.84 2.38 -11.86
C ASP A 137 9.27 3.35 -10.82
N ILE A 138 7.95 3.42 -10.68
CA ILE A 138 7.29 4.24 -9.67
C ILE A 138 7.58 3.66 -8.27
N LEU A 139 7.51 2.33 -8.10
CA LEU A 139 7.90 1.70 -6.85
C LEU A 139 9.37 1.96 -6.48
N GLN A 140 10.27 1.85 -7.47
CA GLN A 140 11.70 2.15 -7.28
C GLN A 140 11.92 3.60 -6.83
N ARG A 141 11.16 4.54 -7.39
CA ARG A 141 11.19 5.95 -6.97
C ARG A 141 10.75 6.10 -5.52
N ALA A 142 9.59 5.53 -5.15
CA ALA A 142 9.07 5.58 -3.78
C ALA A 142 10.08 5.00 -2.77
N PHE A 143 10.66 3.83 -3.07
CA PHE A 143 11.67 3.19 -2.24
C PHE A 143 12.95 4.02 -2.11
N LYS A 144 13.49 4.54 -3.23
CA LYS A 144 14.70 5.40 -3.22
C LYS A 144 14.49 6.71 -2.48
N ALA A 145 13.27 7.23 -2.47
CA ALA A 145 12.91 8.41 -1.69
C ALA A 145 12.80 8.13 -0.19
N GLY A 146 12.92 6.86 0.25
CA GLY A 146 12.89 6.48 1.66
C GLY A 146 11.50 6.21 2.21
N HIS A 147 10.49 6.02 1.36
CA HIS A 147 9.19 5.54 1.79
C HIS A 147 9.24 4.05 2.13
N GLN A 148 8.40 3.62 3.07
CA GLN A 148 8.22 2.21 3.37
C GLN A 148 7.30 1.55 2.33
N ILE A 149 7.67 0.36 1.88
CA ILE A 149 6.85 -0.48 1.00
C ILE A 149 6.37 -1.69 1.80
N GLY A 150 5.05 -1.90 1.82
CA GLY A 150 4.38 -3.05 2.40
C GLY A 150 3.59 -3.84 1.35
N VAL A 151 3.14 -5.04 1.72
CA VAL A 151 2.40 -5.97 0.85
C VAL A 151 0.89 -5.69 0.95
N HIS A 152 0.21 -5.55 -0.21
CA HIS A 152 -1.26 -5.42 -0.28
C HIS A 152 -1.90 -6.48 -1.17
N THR A 153 -1.39 -7.72 -1.12
CA THR A 153 -1.77 -8.85 -1.97
C THR A 153 -1.45 -8.65 -3.46
N TRP A 154 -1.64 -9.67 -4.27
CA TRP A 154 -1.40 -9.60 -5.71
C TRP A 154 -2.57 -8.95 -6.46
N SER A 155 -3.81 -9.33 -6.12
CA SER A 155 -5.01 -9.02 -6.90
C SER A 155 -6.02 -8.13 -6.17
N HIS A 156 -5.77 -7.74 -4.92
CA HIS A 156 -6.69 -6.99 -4.07
C HIS A 156 -8.04 -7.72 -3.87
N THR A 157 -8.03 -9.03 -3.69
CA THR A 157 -9.24 -9.80 -3.37
C THR A 157 -9.32 -10.13 -1.87
N ALA A 158 -10.55 -10.21 -1.34
CA ALA A 158 -10.80 -10.52 0.06
C ALA A 158 -10.17 -11.87 0.46
N LEU A 159 -9.25 -11.85 1.44
CA LEU A 159 -8.42 -13.00 1.77
C LEU A 159 -9.19 -14.13 2.47
N THR A 160 -10.17 -13.80 3.31
CA THR A 160 -10.92 -14.82 4.05
C THR A 160 -11.81 -15.67 3.16
N SER A 161 -12.15 -15.18 1.96
CA SER A 161 -12.93 -15.94 0.97
C SER A 161 -12.10 -16.94 0.16
N GLN A 162 -10.76 -16.88 0.25
CA GLN A 162 -9.84 -17.65 -0.56
C GLN A 162 -9.29 -18.87 0.19
N SER A 163 -8.92 -19.91 -0.57
CA SER A 163 -8.22 -21.05 0.03
C SER A 163 -6.85 -20.65 0.59
N THR A 164 -6.36 -21.41 1.55
CA THR A 164 -5.03 -21.20 2.16
C THR A 164 -3.92 -21.12 1.09
N GLU A 165 -3.97 -21.95 0.05
CA GLU A 165 -2.98 -21.97 -1.02
C GLU A 165 -3.01 -20.69 -1.86
N VAL A 166 -4.20 -20.17 -2.13
CA VAL A 166 -4.37 -18.92 -2.89
C VAL A 166 -3.93 -17.73 -2.04
N VAL A 167 -4.26 -17.68 -0.75
CA VAL A 167 -3.76 -16.64 0.17
C VAL A 167 -2.23 -16.61 0.22
N ILE A 168 -1.59 -17.78 0.32
CA ILE A 168 -0.12 -17.88 0.29
C ILE A 168 0.41 -17.33 -1.05
N ALA A 169 -0.24 -17.64 -2.17
CA ALA A 169 0.15 -17.15 -3.49
C ALA A 169 -0.04 -15.64 -3.60
N GLU A 170 -1.16 -15.07 -3.13
CA GLU A 170 -1.42 -13.64 -3.08
C GLU A 170 -0.30 -12.86 -2.40
N LEU A 171 0.11 -13.31 -1.22
CA LEU A 171 1.14 -12.65 -0.45
C LEU A 171 2.53 -12.86 -1.07
N LYS A 172 2.84 -14.10 -1.46
CA LYS A 172 4.18 -14.45 -1.91
C LYS A 172 4.53 -13.87 -3.28
N TYR A 173 3.59 -13.85 -4.24
CA TYR A 173 3.82 -13.16 -5.52
C TYR A 173 4.06 -11.68 -5.33
N THR A 174 3.37 -11.03 -4.39
CA THR A 174 3.60 -9.61 -4.10
C THR A 174 4.95 -9.36 -3.45
N ILE A 175 5.36 -10.20 -2.47
CA ILE A 175 6.71 -10.15 -1.89
C ILE A 175 7.76 -10.27 -2.99
N ASP A 176 7.59 -11.23 -3.90
CA ASP A 176 8.57 -11.49 -4.97
C ASP A 176 8.61 -10.36 -6.00
N ALA A 177 7.46 -9.73 -6.32
CA ALA A 177 7.41 -8.55 -7.19
C ALA A 177 8.14 -7.35 -6.57
N ILE A 178 7.90 -7.07 -5.28
CA ILE A 178 8.60 -6.02 -4.54
C ILE A 178 10.10 -6.31 -4.53
N LYS A 179 10.49 -7.55 -4.22
CA LYS A 179 11.90 -7.97 -4.22
C LYS A 179 12.55 -7.84 -5.59
N ALA A 180 11.84 -8.21 -6.66
CA ALA A 180 12.33 -8.05 -8.03
C ALA A 180 12.52 -6.58 -8.42
N ALA A 181 11.64 -5.68 -7.94
CA ALA A 181 11.69 -4.26 -8.27
C ALA A 181 12.75 -3.49 -7.48
N VAL A 182 12.90 -3.76 -6.18
CA VAL A 182 13.71 -2.91 -5.25
C VAL A 182 14.72 -3.70 -4.39
N ASN A 183 14.85 -5.01 -4.61
CA ASN A 183 15.82 -5.91 -3.96
C ASN A 183 15.72 -5.96 -2.42
N VAL A 184 14.51 -5.79 -1.86
CA VAL A 184 14.24 -5.96 -0.42
C VAL A 184 13.04 -6.90 -0.20
N THR A 185 12.97 -7.54 0.96
CA THR A 185 11.84 -8.37 1.37
C THR A 185 11.03 -7.61 2.42
N PRO A 186 9.76 -7.23 2.12
CA PRO A 186 8.94 -6.47 3.06
C PRO A 186 8.55 -7.30 4.28
N LYS A 187 8.41 -6.64 5.44
CA LYS A 187 7.96 -7.24 6.72
C LYS A 187 6.52 -6.88 7.09
N TYR A 188 5.85 -6.05 6.33
CA TYR A 188 4.54 -5.53 6.66
C TYR A 188 3.55 -5.85 5.55
N MET A 189 2.34 -6.20 5.92
CA MET A 189 1.24 -6.37 4.98
C MET A 189 -0.03 -5.72 5.50
N ARG A 190 -0.88 -5.30 4.59
CA ARG A 190 -2.25 -4.90 4.91
C ARG A 190 -3.21 -5.75 4.09
N PRO A 191 -4.19 -6.41 4.73
CA PRO A 191 -5.20 -7.16 4.00
C PRO A 191 -6.15 -6.21 3.27
N PRO A 192 -6.50 -6.46 2.00
CA PRO A 192 -7.55 -5.71 1.30
C PRO A 192 -8.84 -5.67 2.12
N PHE A 193 -9.49 -4.51 2.16
CA PHE A 193 -10.75 -4.28 2.91
C PHE A 193 -10.64 -4.51 4.43
N GLY A 194 -9.43 -4.67 4.98
CA GLY A 194 -9.27 -5.18 6.33
C GLY A 194 -9.76 -6.63 6.52
N ASP A 195 -9.89 -7.38 5.41
CA ASP A 195 -10.48 -8.71 5.41
C ASP A 195 -9.46 -9.77 5.84
N TYR A 196 -9.39 -10.04 7.14
CA TYR A 196 -8.52 -11.06 7.70
C TYR A 196 -9.06 -11.62 9.02
N ASP A 197 -8.66 -12.86 9.30
CA ASP A 197 -8.94 -13.65 10.46
C ASP A 197 -7.66 -14.31 11.01
N ASP A 198 -7.79 -15.17 11.98
CA ASP A 198 -6.66 -15.87 12.58
C ASP A 198 -5.93 -16.81 11.60
N ARG A 199 -6.62 -17.35 10.57
CA ARG A 199 -5.99 -18.14 9.52
C ARG A 199 -5.04 -17.27 8.68
N ILE A 200 -5.48 -16.08 8.33
CA ILE A 200 -4.67 -15.12 7.53
C ILE A 200 -3.49 -14.62 8.38
N ARG A 201 -3.67 -14.37 9.69
CA ARG A 201 -2.59 -14.00 10.61
C ARG A 201 -1.50 -15.08 10.65
N ASP A 202 -1.91 -16.35 10.80
CA ASP A 202 -0.98 -17.49 10.88
C ASP A 202 -0.17 -17.66 9.58
N ILE A 203 -0.80 -17.47 8.42
CA ILE A 203 -0.12 -17.50 7.11
C ILE A 203 0.86 -16.33 7.00
N SER A 204 0.40 -15.11 7.28
CA SER A 204 1.21 -13.90 7.19
C SER A 204 2.44 -13.97 8.08
N THR A 205 2.27 -14.38 9.32
CA THR A 205 3.36 -14.53 10.30
C THR A 205 4.41 -15.54 9.83
N GLN A 206 3.98 -16.69 9.27
CA GLN A 206 4.90 -17.69 8.73
C GLN A 206 5.67 -17.20 7.49
N LEU A 207 5.11 -16.25 6.74
CA LEU A 207 5.80 -15.57 5.64
C LEU A 207 6.67 -14.40 6.12
N GLY A 208 6.77 -14.16 7.43
CA GLY A 208 7.53 -13.06 8.03
C GLY A 208 6.86 -11.69 7.89
N LEU A 209 5.54 -11.68 7.65
CA LEU A 209 4.75 -10.47 7.51
C LEU A 209 4.00 -10.12 8.80
N LYS A 210 3.94 -8.83 9.12
CA LYS A 210 3.19 -8.25 10.24
C LYS A 210 1.88 -7.64 9.70
N PRO A 211 0.71 -8.20 10.01
CA PRO A 211 -0.56 -7.59 9.65
C PRO A 211 -0.68 -6.18 10.23
N THR A 212 -1.00 -5.22 9.38
CA THR A 212 -1.10 -3.81 9.72
C THR A 212 -2.46 -3.28 9.28
N ILE A 213 -3.21 -2.80 10.24
CA ILE A 213 -4.53 -2.19 10.04
C ILE A 213 -4.39 -0.68 10.30
N TRP A 214 -5.47 -0.01 10.51
CA TRP A 214 -5.58 1.42 10.82
C TRP A 214 -6.55 1.63 11.98
N ASP A 215 -6.45 2.75 12.63
CA ASP A 215 -7.41 3.21 13.63
C ASP A 215 -8.18 4.45 13.18
N LEU A 216 -7.76 5.08 12.07
CA LEU A 216 -8.44 6.22 11.45
C LEU A 216 -8.62 5.96 9.94
N ASP A 217 -9.87 6.03 9.48
CA ASP A 217 -10.24 5.78 8.08
C ASP A 217 -10.85 7.05 7.47
N THR A 218 -10.27 7.53 6.39
CA THR A 218 -10.82 8.68 5.65
C THR A 218 -12.06 8.33 4.86
N ASN A 219 -12.28 7.05 4.59
CA ASN A 219 -13.29 6.54 3.65
C ASN A 219 -13.16 7.12 2.24
N ASP A 220 -11.95 7.52 1.83
CA ASP A 220 -11.70 8.16 0.53
C ASP A 220 -12.03 7.24 -0.66
N TRP A 221 -11.96 5.92 -0.45
CA TRP A 221 -12.39 4.88 -1.40
C TRP A 221 -13.86 5.04 -1.83
N MET A 222 -14.73 5.57 -0.96
CA MET A 222 -16.13 5.83 -1.31
C MET A 222 -16.29 6.87 -2.41
N SER A 223 -15.26 7.67 -2.68
CA SER A 223 -15.31 8.72 -3.71
C SER A 223 -15.51 8.20 -5.13
N THR A 224 -15.30 6.90 -5.37
CA THR A 224 -15.53 6.25 -6.66
C THR A 224 -16.91 5.61 -6.78
N ASP A 225 -17.48 5.17 -5.67
CA ASP A 225 -18.67 4.30 -5.66
C ASP A 225 -19.91 5.00 -5.09
N ASP A 226 -19.73 6.00 -4.22
CA ASP A 226 -20.83 6.76 -3.62
C ASP A 226 -20.89 8.19 -4.19
N PRO A 227 -21.90 8.51 -5.04
CA PRO A 227 -22.04 9.86 -5.60
C PRO A 227 -22.37 10.94 -4.54
N THR A 228 -22.72 10.54 -3.32
CA THR A 228 -22.97 11.48 -2.20
C THR A 228 -21.70 11.82 -1.43
N PHE A 229 -20.63 11.02 -1.59
CA PHE A 229 -19.35 11.28 -0.92
C PHE A 229 -18.76 12.62 -1.36
N ARG A 230 -18.16 13.33 -0.43
CA ARG A 230 -17.50 14.63 -0.72
C ARG A 230 -16.02 14.54 -0.37
N LEU A 231 -15.15 14.81 -1.34
CA LEU A 231 -13.70 14.81 -1.15
C LEU A 231 -13.26 15.74 0.01
N SER A 232 -14.01 16.82 0.28
CA SER A 232 -13.75 17.72 1.41
C SER A 232 -13.93 17.06 2.78
N TRP A 233 -14.62 15.92 2.86
CA TRP A 233 -14.74 15.17 4.12
C TRP A 233 -13.40 14.58 4.54
N ILE A 234 -12.52 14.22 3.59
CA ILE A 234 -11.20 13.69 3.87
C ILE A 234 -10.38 14.68 4.71
N SER A 235 -10.19 15.91 4.22
CA SER A 235 -9.52 16.94 5.01
C SER A 235 -10.32 17.39 6.24
N GLY A 236 -11.65 17.27 6.19
CA GLY A 236 -12.56 17.47 7.33
C GLY A 236 -12.25 16.49 8.47
N ASN A 237 -12.15 15.20 8.17
CA ASN A 237 -11.79 14.16 9.14
C ASN A 237 -10.45 14.45 9.81
N PHE A 238 -9.41 14.81 9.03
CA PHE A 238 -8.11 15.18 9.61
C PHE A 238 -8.20 16.39 10.55
N ASN A 239 -8.97 17.43 10.20
CA ASN A 239 -9.19 18.59 11.09
C ASN A 239 -9.92 18.20 12.37
N GLU A 240 -10.90 17.30 12.29
CA GLU A 240 -11.60 16.76 13.46
C GLU A 240 -10.65 15.95 14.33
N TRP A 241 -9.93 14.98 13.78
CA TRP A 241 -9.01 14.10 14.51
C TRP A 241 -7.91 14.86 15.24
N VAL A 242 -7.26 15.83 14.59
CA VAL A 242 -6.20 16.61 15.25
C VAL A 242 -6.72 17.54 16.33
N SER A 243 -8.03 17.86 16.30
CA SER A 243 -8.70 18.73 17.27
C SER A 243 -9.24 17.94 18.46
N ASP A 244 -9.48 16.63 18.30
CA ASP A 244 -10.05 15.79 19.37
C ASP A 244 -9.01 15.50 20.46
N PRO A 245 -9.23 15.97 21.71
CA PRO A 245 -8.30 15.71 22.79
C PRO A 245 -8.21 14.23 23.19
N THR A 246 -9.24 13.42 22.89
CA THR A 246 -9.27 11.99 23.23
C THR A 246 -8.29 11.18 22.38
N LEU A 247 -8.00 11.63 21.15
CA LEU A 247 -7.06 11.01 20.24
C LEU A 247 -5.59 11.37 20.52
N LYS A 248 -5.32 12.33 21.42
CA LYS A 248 -3.93 12.77 21.71
C LYS A 248 -3.14 11.89 22.65
N SER A 249 -3.77 10.88 23.26
CA SER A 249 -3.12 9.99 24.24
C SER A 249 -2.19 8.94 23.61
N THR A 250 -2.36 8.67 22.33
CA THR A 250 -1.55 7.72 21.52
C THR A 250 -1.25 8.34 20.16
N GLY A 251 -0.44 7.68 19.36
CA GLY A 251 -0.33 7.99 17.93
C GLY A 251 -1.33 7.18 17.11
N HIS A 252 -1.34 7.39 15.80
CA HIS A 252 -2.35 6.87 14.88
C HIS A 252 -1.75 6.26 13.63
N ILE A 253 -2.50 5.40 12.97
CA ILE A 253 -2.28 4.97 11.60
C ILE A 253 -3.54 5.28 10.82
N SER A 254 -3.44 6.12 9.79
CA SER A 254 -4.57 6.47 8.93
C SER A 254 -4.50 5.79 7.58
N LEU A 255 -5.68 5.49 7.01
CA LEU A 255 -5.85 4.89 5.70
C LEU A 255 -6.26 5.93 4.67
N GLU A 256 -5.48 6.01 3.61
CA GLU A 256 -5.72 6.74 2.37
C GLU A 256 -5.37 5.84 1.17
N HIS A 257 -5.74 6.27 -0.04
CA HIS A 257 -5.46 5.54 -1.27
C HIS A 257 -4.83 6.44 -2.34
N ASP A 258 -3.88 5.87 -3.12
CA ASP A 258 -3.26 6.54 -4.27
C ASP A 258 -3.60 5.86 -5.62
N LEU A 259 -4.66 5.04 -5.63
CA LEU A 259 -5.15 4.34 -6.82
C LEU A 259 -5.76 5.30 -7.84
N TYR A 260 -6.47 6.33 -7.39
CA TYR A 260 -7.20 7.28 -8.23
C TYR A 260 -6.68 8.71 -8.07
N ASN A 261 -6.86 9.52 -9.13
CA ASN A 261 -6.44 10.92 -9.11
C ASN A 261 -7.08 11.74 -7.98
N GLN A 262 -8.38 11.53 -7.73
CA GLN A 262 -9.11 12.31 -6.72
C GLN A 262 -8.67 11.97 -5.29
N THR A 263 -8.30 10.72 -4.99
CA THR A 263 -7.78 10.33 -3.65
C THR A 263 -6.33 10.76 -3.48
N ALA A 264 -5.47 10.51 -4.46
CA ALA A 264 -4.08 10.97 -4.48
C ALA A 264 -3.96 12.50 -4.31
N ALA A 265 -4.87 13.28 -4.92
CA ALA A 265 -4.90 14.73 -4.81
C ALA A 265 -5.26 15.26 -3.40
N GLN A 266 -5.69 14.40 -2.46
CA GLN A 266 -5.99 14.82 -1.09
C GLN A 266 -4.73 14.90 -0.22
N ILE A 267 -3.65 14.19 -0.55
CA ILE A 267 -2.43 14.17 0.25
C ILE A 267 -1.83 15.57 0.49
N PRO A 268 -1.77 16.47 -0.51
CA PRO A 268 -1.37 17.86 -0.30
C PRO A 268 -2.28 18.68 0.63
N LEU A 269 -3.51 18.22 0.88
CA LEU A 269 -4.46 18.88 1.77
C LEU A 269 -4.34 18.37 3.21
N VAL A 270 -4.04 17.09 3.42
CA VAL A 270 -4.03 16.47 4.75
C VAL A 270 -2.67 16.60 5.46
N VAL A 271 -1.56 16.48 4.74
CA VAL A 271 -0.21 16.60 5.32
C VAL A 271 0.00 17.92 6.07
N PRO A 272 -0.38 19.12 5.54
CA PRO A 272 -0.25 20.37 6.26
C PRO A 272 -1.08 20.44 7.54
N ILE A 273 -2.23 19.75 7.59
CA ILE A 273 -3.08 19.71 8.80
C ILE A 273 -2.32 19.00 9.93
N LEU A 274 -1.72 17.83 9.63
CA LEU A 274 -0.93 17.07 10.60
C LEU A 274 0.30 17.86 11.10
N LEU A 275 1.05 18.45 10.17
CA LEU A 275 2.26 19.22 10.50
C LEU A 275 1.93 20.45 11.34
N LYS A 276 0.85 21.18 11.02
CA LYS A 276 0.38 22.35 11.79
C LYS A 276 -0.08 21.96 13.19
N ALA A 277 -0.62 20.76 13.36
CA ALA A 277 -1.02 20.21 14.65
C ALA A 277 0.14 19.56 15.44
N ASN A 278 1.39 19.70 14.96
CA ASN A 278 2.62 19.16 15.54
C ASN A 278 2.69 17.62 15.57
N TYR A 279 1.99 16.92 14.67
CA TYR A 279 2.20 15.49 14.51
C TYR A 279 3.48 15.21 13.73
N SER A 280 4.20 14.17 14.16
CA SER A 280 5.34 13.61 13.46
C SER A 280 4.88 12.53 12.50
N ILE A 281 4.84 12.84 11.20
CA ILE A 281 4.47 11.86 10.18
C ILE A 281 5.64 10.89 10.00
N LYS A 282 5.36 9.59 10.09
CA LYS A 282 6.34 8.50 10.07
C LYS A 282 5.88 7.37 9.15
N THR A 283 6.83 6.57 8.71
CA THR A 283 6.53 5.23 8.20
C THR A 283 6.02 4.34 9.32
N VAL A 284 5.28 3.29 8.99
CA VAL A 284 4.72 2.37 10.02
C VAL A 284 5.83 1.75 10.85
N HIS A 285 6.94 1.27 10.22
CA HIS A 285 8.01 0.65 10.97
C HIS A 285 8.68 1.61 11.97
N ASP A 286 8.91 2.87 11.59
CA ASP A 286 9.45 3.90 12.47
C ASP A 286 8.49 4.24 13.60
N CYS A 287 7.20 4.31 13.26
CA CYS A 287 6.15 4.63 14.20
C CYS A 287 6.04 3.58 15.32
N VAL A 288 6.18 2.29 14.99
CA VAL A 288 6.13 1.19 15.98
C VAL A 288 7.51 0.86 16.60
N GLY A 289 8.55 1.59 16.22
CA GLY A 289 9.91 1.39 16.75
C GLY A 289 10.61 0.12 16.24
N ASP A 290 10.20 -0.41 15.08
CA ASP A 290 10.91 -1.52 14.43
C ASP A 290 12.13 -0.94 13.68
N PRO A 291 13.35 -1.44 13.94
CA PRO A 291 14.56 -0.88 13.34
C PRO A 291 14.65 -1.05 11.82
N SER A 292 13.82 -1.90 11.21
CA SER A 292 13.83 -2.12 9.76
C SER A 292 12.45 -2.54 9.25
N ALA A 293 12.02 -1.92 8.15
CA ALA A 293 10.83 -2.31 7.40
C ALA A 293 11.01 -3.62 6.60
N TYR A 294 12.24 -4.09 6.48
CA TYR A 294 12.64 -5.17 5.59
C TYR A 294 13.50 -6.22 6.31
N VAL A 295 13.51 -7.43 5.74
CA VAL A 295 14.36 -8.54 6.16
C VAL A 295 15.72 -8.46 5.49
#